data_fa5547948759cd469c96b1a48b8c0218
#
_entry.id   fa5547948759cd469c96b1a48b8c0218
#
_cell.length_a   1.000
_cell.length_b   1.000
_cell.length_c   1.000
_cell.angle_alpha   90.00
_cell.angle_beta   90.00
_cell.angle_gamma   90.00
#
_symmetry.space_group_name_H-M   'P 1'
#
loop_
_entity.id
_entity.type
_entity.pdbx_description
1 polymer ?
#
loop_
_entity_poly.entity_id
_entity_poly.type
_entity_poly.pdbx_seq_one_letter_code
_entity_poly.pdbx_strand_id
1 'polypeptide(L)'
;MRNRFDTQLELLNKKLVIMGEMCEKIITLAAESFFQGKVDKNTISEIGKEIDDSEKEIESICMKLLLQQQPVAKDLRQISSALKMITDMKRIGNQVENIVDLATNLDSTYAENYLSIGRMAESTIRMVKLSIQAFVNKDLEMAKEAKLYDDIIDDFFCLIKNDLISIIHQNPDSGEYAIDVLMIAKYFERIGDHATNIAEWVEFSITGMHGE
;
A
#
# COMPACT_ATOMS: atom_id res chain seq x y z
N MET A 1 17.28 15.77 -27.60
CA MET A 1 17.14 14.42 -27.02
C MET A 1 16.84 14.49 -25.51
N ARG A 2 17.61 15.22 -24.69
CA ARG A 2 17.42 15.32 -23.22
C ARG A 2 16.02 15.83 -22.83
N ASN A 3 15.48 16.87 -23.47
CA ASN A 3 14.12 17.39 -23.19
C ASN A 3 13.02 16.32 -23.32
N ARG A 4 13.16 15.38 -24.27
CA ARG A 4 12.19 14.29 -24.44
C ARG A 4 12.30 13.25 -23.31
N PHE A 5 13.49 12.99 -22.84
CA PHE A 5 13.74 12.11 -21.70
C PHE A 5 13.16 12.71 -20.42
N ASP A 6 13.44 13.99 -20.16
CA ASP A 6 12.95 14.70 -18.98
C ASP A 6 11.40 14.72 -18.96
N THR A 7 10.76 14.98 -20.11
CA THR A 7 9.28 14.91 -20.24
C THR A 7 8.74 13.50 -19.95
N GLN A 8 9.44 12.43 -20.35
CA GLN A 8 9.01 11.07 -20.05
C GLN A 8 9.22 10.71 -18.58
N LEU A 9 10.26 11.23 -17.92
CA LEU A 9 10.43 11.09 -16.47
C LEU A 9 9.35 11.83 -15.67
N GLU A 10 8.98 13.03 -16.11
CA GLU A 10 7.85 13.76 -15.51
C GLU A 10 6.54 12.99 -15.67
N LEU A 11 6.30 12.40 -16.84
CA LEU A 11 5.14 11.54 -17.06
C LEU A 11 5.16 10.30 -16.14
N LEU A 12 6.32 9.65 -15.99
CA LEU A 12 6.50 8.53 -15.08
C LEU A 12 6.13 8.92 -13.63
N ASN A 13 6.69 10.02 -13.14
CA ASN A 13 6.41 10.52 -11.80
C ASN A 13 4.90 10.82 -11.62
N LYS A 14 4.28 11.48 -12.59
CA LYS A 14 2.84 11.77 -12.55
C LYS A 14 1.99 10.50 -12.48
N LYS A 15 2.34 9.48 -13.27
CA LYS A 15 1.62 8.19 -13.27
C LYS A 15 1.79 7.44 -11.95
N LEU A 16 2.97 7.48 -11.34
CA LEU A 16 3.21 6.90 -10.02
C LEU A 16 2.36 7.58 -8.93
N VAL A 17 2.25 8.91 -8.96
CA VAL A 17 1.37 9.63 -8.02
C VAL A 17 -0.08 9.20 -8.19
N ILE A 18 -0.60 9.15 -9.42
CA ILE A 18 -1.98 8.72 -9.70
C ILE A 18 -2.22 7.28 -9.21
N MET A 19 -1.28 6.36 -9.45
CA MET A 19 -1.38 4.98 -8.96
C MET A 19 -1.37 4.93 -7.42
N GLY A 20 -0.57 5.79 -6.79
CA GLY A 20 -0.54 5.95 -5.34
C GLY A 20 -1.86 6.46 -4.76
N GLU A 21 -2.46 7.47 -5.39
CA GLU A 21 -3.79 7.99 -4.99
C GLU A 21 -4.87 6.89 -5.11
N MET A 22 -4.78 6.00 -6.10
CA MET A 22 -5.66 4.84 -6.21
C MET A 22 -5.43 3.85 -5.06
N CYS A 23 -4.17 3.59 -4.67
CA CYS A 23 -3.86 2.76 -3.50
C CYS A 23 -4.43 3.37 -2.20
N GLU A 24 -4.23 4.67 -1.96
CA GLU A 24 -4.81 5.37 -0.81
C GLU A 24 -6.34 5.25 -0.79
N LYS A 25 -6.98 5.48 -1.94
CA LYS A 25 -8.45 5.40 -2.08
C LYS A 25 -8.99 4.01 -1.79
N ILE A 26 -8.38 2.97 -2.36
CA ILE A 26 -8.87 1.59 -2.19
C ILE A 26 -8.69 1.10 -0.73
N ILE A 27 -7.60 1.48 -0.05
CA ILE A 27 -7.38 1.18 1.37
C ILE A 27 -8.44 1.88 2.24
N THR A 28 -8.72 3.16 1.96
CA THR A 28 -9.76 3.93 2.67
C THR A 28 -11.12 3.27 2.54
N LEU A 29 -11.52 2.89 1.33
CA LEU A 29 -12.79 2.21 1.07
C LEU A 29 -12.89 0.87 1.79
N ALA A 30 -11.81 0.11 1.88
CA ALA A 30 -11.77 -1.15 2.63
C ALA A 30 -11.97 -0.93 4.13
N ALA A 31 -11.31 0.07 4.70
CA ALA A 31 -11.47 0.42 6.10
C ALA A 31 -12.90 0.89 6.40
N GLU A 32 -13.47 1.77 5.58
CA GLU A 32 -14.87 2.22 5.70
C GLU A 32 -15.85 1.05 5.59
N SER A 33 -15.61 0.13 4.66
CA SER A 33 -16.44 -1.06 4.48
C SER A 33 -16.47 -1.94 5.73
N PHE A 34 -15.35 -2.10 6.40
CA PHE A 34 -15.25 -2.84 7.65
C PHE A 34 -16.13 -2.22 8.76
N PHE A 35 -16.10 -0.87 8.91
CA PHE A 35 -16.85 -0.19 9.97
C PHE A 35 -18.34 -0.02 9.66
N GLN A 36 -18.71 0.15 8.40
CA GLN A 36 -20.09 0.42 7.99
C GLN A 36 -20.90 -0.84 7.69
N GLY A 37 -20.23 -2.00 7.59
CA GLY A 37 -20.86 -3.26 7.19
C GLY A 37 -21.43 -3.22 5.76
N LYS A 38 -21.05 -2.22 4.95
CA LYS A 38 -21.49 -2.06 3.56
C LYS A 38 -20.26 -2.02 2.67
N VAL A 39 -20.07 -3.10 1.93
CA VAL A 39 -18.95 -3.22 0.99
C VAL A 39 -19.44 -2.99 -0.42
N ASP A 40 -18.94 -1.96 -1.08
CA ASP A 40 -19.09 -1.80 -2.53
C ASP A 40 -17.96 -2.55 -3.27
N LYS A 41 -18.15 -3.88 -3.39
CA LYS A 41 -17.20 -4.75 -4.10
C LYS A 41 -16.97 -4.32 -5.54
N ASN A 42 -17.97 -3.74 -6.20
CA ASN A 42 -17.85 -3.32 -7.60
C ASN A 42 -16.86 -2.16 -7.72
N THR A 43 -17.03 -1.11 -6.92
CA THR A 43 -16.10 0.04 -6.91
C THR A 43 -14.68 -0.39 -6.55
N ILE A 44 -14.51 -1.29 -5.58
CA ILE A 44 -13.19 -1.80 -5.20
C ILE A 44 -12.55 -2.60 -6.33
N SER A 45 -13.30 -3.51 -6.97
CA SER A 45 -12.81 -4.27 -8.13
C SER A 45 -12.49 -3.38 -9.34
N GLU A 46 -13.23 -2.29 -9.57
CA GLU A 46 -12.93 -1.32 -10.61
C GLU A 46 -11.60 -0.62 -10.34
N ILE A 47 -11.38 -0.12 -9.12
CA ILE A 47 -10.10 0.52 -8.74
C ILE A 47 -8.95 -0.48 -8.80
N GLY A 48 -9.16 -1.73 -8.38
CA GLY A 48 -8.15 -2.80 -8.51
C GLY A 48 -7.70 -3.00 -9.96
N LYS A 49 -8.66 -3.02 -10.91
CA LYS A 49 -8.35 -3.08 -12.34
C LYS A 49 -7.61 -1.83 -12.86
N GLU A 50 -8.00 -0.64 -12.37
CA GLU A 50 -7.30 0.60 -12.72
C GLU A 50 -5.84 0.58 -12.23
N ILE A 51 -5.57 0.01 -11.05
CA ILE A 51 -4.21 -0.21 -10.53
C ILE A 51 -3.44 -1.18 -11.43
N ASP A 52 -4.04 -2.30 -11.83
CA ASP A 52 -3.43 -3.27 -12.74
C ASP A 52 -3.10 -2.67 -14.12
N ASP A 53 -3.97 -1.85 -14.66
CA ASP A 53 -3.74 -1.18 -15.95
C ASP A 53 -2.70 -0.06 -15.82
N SER A 54 -2.67 0.62 -14.68
CA SER A 54 -1.64 1.62 -14.35
C SER A 54 -0.25 0.98 -14.24
N GLU A 55 -0.13 -0.21 -13.61
CA GLU A 55 1.11 -0.99 -13.58
C GLU A 55 1.65 -1.21 -15.00
N LYS A 56 0.83 -1.75 -15.91
CA LYS A 56 1.22 -2.03 -17.30
C LYS A 56 1.63 -0.76 -18.06
N GLU A 57 0.90 0.34 -17.86
CA GLU A 57 1.21 1.62 -18.51
C GLU A 57 2.56 2.16 -18.01
N ILE A 58 2.80 2.16 -16.70
CA ILE A 58 4.06 2.63 -16.10
C ILE A 58 5.22 1.73 -16.54
N GLU A 59 5.04 0.41 -16.55
CA GLU A 59 6.04 -0.53 -17.07
C GLU A 59 6.42 -0.20 -18.53
N SER A 60 5.43 0.06 -19.40
CA SER A 60 5.67 0.47 -20.79
C SER A 60 6.46 1.77 -20.89
N ILE A 61 6.19 2.77 -20.03
CA ILE A 61 6.96 4.02 -19.96
C ILE A 61 8.41 3.73 -19.54
N CYS A 62 8.62 2.95 -18.51
CA CYS A 62 9.96 2.55 -18.03
C CYS A 62 10.76 1.85 -19.14
N MET A 63 10.14 0.88 -19.82
CA MET A 63 10.79 0.17 -20.93
C MET A 63 11.17 1.11 -22.08
N LYS A 64 10.33 2.07 -22.44
CA LYS A 64 10.63 3.09 -23.44
C LYS A 64 11.82 3.97 -23.03
N LEU A 65 11.87 4.38 -21.75
CA LEU A 65 12.99 5.16 -21.19
C LEU A 65 14.31 4.39 -21.26
N LEU A 66 14.29 3.09 -20.92
CA LEU A 66 15.48 2.22 -20.96
C LEU A 66 16.00 2.01 -22.39
N LEU A 67 15.09 1.77 -23.35
CA LEU A 67 15.46 1.40 -24.72
C LEU A 67 15.84 2.58 -25.61
N GLN A 68 15.22 3.75 -25.42
CA GLN A 68 15.30 4.84 -26.40
C GLN A 68 16.31 5.93 -26.05
N GLN A 69 16.78 6.03 -24.80
CA GLN A 69 17.42 7.27 -24.36
C GLN A 69 18.82 7.11 -23.73
N GLN A 70 19.40 5.91 -23.68
CA GLN A 70 20.71 5.62 -23.05
C GLN A 70 20.82 6.31 -21.68
N PRO A 71 20.00 5.92 -20.68
CA PRO A 71 19.95 6.58 -19.40
C PRO A 71 21.28 6.47 -18.67
N VAL A 72 21.69 7.52 -17.96
CA VAL A 72 22.87 7.49 -17.08
C VAL A 72 22.55 6.76 -15.77
N ALA A 73 23.56 6.41 -15.01
CA ALA A 73 23.42 5.57 -13.80
C ALA A 73 22.30 6.04 -12.83
N LYS A 74 22.13 7.36 -12.64
CA LYS A 74 21.07 7.95 -11.81
C LYS A 74 19.68 7.69 -12.38
N ASP A 75 19.54 7.83 -13.69
CA ASP A 75 18.26 7.62 -14.38
C ASP A 75 17.87 6.13 -14.35
N LEU A 76 18.86 5.24 -14.53
CA LEU A 76 18.67 3.78 -14.41
C LEU A 76 18.15 3.39 -13.03
N ARG A 77 18.72 3.96 -11.95
CA ARG A 77 18.23 3.70 -10.59
C ARG A 77 16.78 4.17 -10.41
N GLN A 78 16.45 5.37 -10.86
CA GLN A 78 15.09 5.89 -10.77
C GLN A 78 14.09 5.02 -11.52
N ILE A 79 14.40 4.59 -12.75
CA ILE A 79 13.52 3.74 -13.57
C ILE A 79 13.39 2.34 -12.95
N SER A 80 14.49 1.74 -12.48
CA SER A 80 14.44 0.41 -11.87
C SER A 80 13.68 0.41 -10.53
N SER A 81 13.81 1.46 -9.73
CA SER A 81 13.00 1.64 -8.51
C SER A 81 11.53 1.76 -8.84
N ALA A 82 11.16 2.57 -9.84
CA ALA A 82 9.77 2.71 -10.28
C ALA A 82 9.15 1.36 -10.68
N LEU A 83 9.89 0.52 -11.44
CA LEU A 83 9.44 -0.83 -11.83
C LEU A 83 9.17 -1.74 -10.63
N LYS A 84 9.93 -1.61 -9.55
CA LYS A 84 9.70 -2.37 -8.32
C LYS A 84 8.54 -1.82 -7.51
N MET A 85 8.46 -0.50 -7.38
CA MET A 85 7.39 0.17 -6.65
C MET A 85 6.01 -0.16 -7.21
N ILE A 86 5.82 -0.17 -8.54
CA ILE A 86 4.51 -0.48 -9.13
C ILE A 86 4.06 -1.92 -8.82
N THR A 87 5.00 -2.85 -8.70
CA THR A 87 4.70 -4.23 -8.29
C THR A 87 4.18 -4.28 -6.85
N ASP A 88 4.78 -3.53 -5.93
CA ASP A 88 4.30 -3.45 -4.56
C ASP A 88 2.97 -2.69 -4.46
N MET A 89 2.76 -1.62 -5.23
CA MET A 89 1.47 -0.92 -5.33
C MET A 89 0.35 -1.85 -5.82
N LYS A 90 0.61 -2.69 -6.82
CA LYS A 90 -0.35 -3.71 -7.27
C LYS A 90 -0.67 -4.72 -6.16
N ARG A 91 0.35 -5.18 -5.43
CA ARG A 91 0.15 -6.10 -4.30
C ARG A 91 -0.69 -5.46 -3.20
N ILE A 92 -0.54 -4.15 -2.94
CA ILE A 92 -1.43 -3.40 -2.04
C ILE A 92 -2.88 -3.55 -2.49
N GLY A 93 -3.19 -3.35 -3.76
CA GLY A 93 -4.53 -3.57 -4.32
C GLY A 93 -5.08 -4.98 -4.03
N ASN A 94 -4.26 -6.01 -4.27
CA ASN A 94 -4.64 -7.41 -4.01
C ASN A 94 -4.91 -7.68 -2.52
N GLN A 95 -4.14 -7.09 -1.59
CA GLN A 95 -4.41 -7.24 -0.15
C GLN A 95 -5.73 -6.60 0.23
N VAL A 96 -6.07 -5.46 -0.37
CA VAL A 96 -7.36 -4.79 -0.13
C VAL A 96 -8.55 -5.64 -0.59
N GLU A 97 -8.46 -6.30 -1.74
CA GLU A 97 -9.51 -7.23 -2.20
C GLU A 97 -9.75 -8.34 -1.17
N ASN A 98 -8.68 -8.90 -0.58
CA ASN A 98 -8.79 -9.90 0.47
C ASN A 98 -9.48 -9.35 1.74
N ILE A 99 -9.17 -8.11 2.15
CA ILE A 99 -9.83 -7.43 3.28
C ILE A 99 -11.34 -7.35 3.03
N VAL A 100 -11.72 -6.91 1.83
CA VAL A 100 -13.12 -6.71 1.44
C VAL A 100 -13.88 -8.02 1.38
N ASP A 101 -13.27 -9.08 0.89
CA ASP A 101 -13.89 -10.40 0.83
C ASP A 101 -14.21 -10.94 2.24
N LEU A 102 -13.32 -10.75 3.21
CA LEU A 102 -13.58 -11.11 4.60
C LEU A 102 -14.61 -10.18 5.24
N ALA A 103 -14.45 -8.86 5.10
CA ALA A 103 -15.33 -7.87 5.71
C ALA A 103 -16.80 -8.03 5.29
N THR A 104 -17.05 -8.56 4.08
CA THR A 104 -18.42 -8.80 3.59
C THR A 104 -19.18 -9.85 4.38
N ASN A 105 -18.49 -10.80 4.98
CA ASN A 105 -19.05 -11.91 5.72
C ASN A 105 -19.12 -11.65 7.23
N LEU A 106 -18.54 -10.52 7.70
CA LEU A 106 -18.53 -10.17 9.11
C LEU A 106 -19.89 -9.67 9.59
N ASP A 107 -20.32 -10.14 10.75
CA ASP A 107 -21.47 -9.60 11.43
C ASP A 107 -21.13 -8.22 12.02
N SER A 108 -21.76 -7.17 11.49
CA SER A 108 -21.54 -5.78 11.89
C SER A 108 -21.84 -5.48 13.37
N THR A 109 -22.51 -6.39 14.08
CA THR A 109 -22.85 -6.25 15.50
C THR A 109 -21.59 -6.10 16.39
N TYR A 110 -20.42 -6.53 15.93
CA TYR A 110 -19.17 -6.50 16.69
C TYR A 110 -18.22 -5.37 16.24
N ALA A 111 -18.54 -4.62 15.19
CA ALA A 111 -17.64 -3.62 14.58
C ALA A 111 -17.27 -2.44 15.52
N GLU A 112 -18.11 -2.12 16.53
CA GLU A 112 -17.87 -1.01 17.45
C GLU A 112 -16.63 -1.18 18.35
N ASN A 113 -16.10 -2.40 18.48
CA ASN A 113 -14.98 -2.70 19.39
C ASN A 113 -13.59 -2.57 18.73
N TYR A 114 -13.49 -2.22 17.44
CA TYR A 114 -12.22 -2.30 16.69
C TYR A 114 -11.65 -0.96 16.22
N LEU A 115 -11.64 0.04 17.10
CA LEU A 115 -10.96 1.32 16.86
C LEU A 115 -9.49 1.15 16.44
N SER A 116 -8.84 0.06 16.89
CA SER A 116 -7.46 -0.25 16.55
C SER A 116 -7.27 -0.59 15.07
N ILE A 117 -8.24 -1.24 14.40
CA ILE A 117 -8.19 -1.50 12.96
C ILE A 117 -8.26 -0.19 12.16
N GLY A 118 -9.11 0.75 12.57
CA GLY A 118 -9.18 2.07 11.93
C GLY A 118 -7.84 2.82 12.02
N ARG A 119 -7.22 2.81 13.21
CA ARG A 119 -5.90 3.42 13.41
C ARG A 119 -4.80 2.72 12.62
N MET A 120 -4.86 1.40 12.53
CA MET A 120 -3.96 0.61 11.71
C MET A 120 -4.10 1.00 10.23
N ALA A 121 -5.33 1.08 9.71
CA ALA A 121 -5.61 1.50 8.35
C ALA A 121 -5.14 2.94 8.07
N GLU A 122 -5.38 3.89 8.98
CA GLU A 122 -4.89 5.26 8.87
C GLU A 122 -3.35 5.31 8.80
N SER A 123 -2.66 4.53 9.65
CA SER A 123 -1.19 4.44 9.65
C SER A 123 -0.68 3.86 8.33
N THR A 124 -1.33 2.82 7.82
CA THR A 124 -1.01 2.19 6.53
C THR A 124 -1.18 3.17 5.36
N ILE A 125 -2.30 3.91 5.31
CA ILE A 125 -2.55 4.95 4.30
C ILE A 125 -1.44 6.02 4.36
N ARG A 126 -1.09 6.48 5.55
CA ARG A 126 -0.05 7.50 5.72
C ARG A 126 1.32 7.01 5.25
N MET A 127 1.65 5.76 5.55
CA MET A 127 2.90 5.13 5.13
C MET A 127 3.01 5.05 3.60
N VAL A 128 1.96 4.56 2.93
CA VAL A 128 1.89 4.50 1.46
C VAL A 128 2.07 5.88 0.86
N LYS A 129 1.34 6.88 1.37
CA LYS A 129 1.42 8.26 0.89
C LYS A 129 2.82 8.85 1.02
N LEU A 130 3.45 8.71 2.20
CA LEU A 130 4.80 9.22 2.45
C LEU A 130 5.82 8.56 1.53
N SER A 131 5.74 7.24 1.33
CA SER A 131 6.66 6.50 0.47
C SER A 131 6.60 6.99 -0.99
N ILE A 132 5.40 7.25 -1.51
CA ILE A 132 5.22 7.74 -2.89
C ILE A 132 5.68 9.19 -3.02
N GLN A 133 5.34 10.05 -2.06
CA GLN A 133 5.78 11.44 -2.05
C GLN A 133 7.30 11.56 -1.92
N ALA A 134 7.94 10.71 -1.12
CA ALA A 134 9.39 10.63 -0.99
C ALA A 134 10.06 10.34 -2.34
N PHE A 135 9.51 9.44 -3.16
CA PHE A 135 10.03 9.15 -4.50
C PHE A 135 9.96 10.37 -5.42
N VAL A 136 8.79 11.01 -5.49
CA VAL A 136 8.55 12.15 -6.38
C VAL A 136 9.43 13.34 -6.00
N ASN A 137 9.54 13.62 -4.71
CA ASN A 137 10.32 14.73 -4.16
C ASN A 137 11.82 14.42 -4.06
N LYS A 138 12.22 13.15 -4.21
CA LYS A 138 13.58 12.66 -3.96
C LYS A 138 14.05 12.98 -2.54
N ASP A 139 13.15 12.78 -1.59
CA ASP A 139 13.33 13.12 -0.19
C ASP A 139 13.65 11.85 0.62
N LEU A 140 14.92 11.72 1.02
CA LEU A 140 15.40 10.59 1.79
C LEU A 140 14.83 10.56 3.22
N GLU A 141 14.67 11.72 3.85
CA GLU A 141 14.15 11.79 5.21
C GLU A 141 12.66 11.41 5.25
N MET A 142 11.90 11.79 4.23
CA MET A 142 10.51 11.36 4.09
C MET A 142 10.40 9.84 3.87
N ALA A 143 11.32 9.23 3.11
CA ALA A 143 11.36 7.78 2.96
C ALA A 143 11.65 7.07 4.29
N LYS A 144 12.57 7.59 5.09
CA LYS A 144 12.85 7.08 6.43
C LYS A 144 11.67 7.27 7.38
N GLU A 145 11.00 8.44 7.32
CA GLU A 145 9.78 8.67 8.10
C GLU A 145 8.69 7.65 7.77
N ALA A 146 8.50 7.32 6.49
CA ALA A 146 7.54 6.32 6.07
C ALA A 146 7.80 4.96 6.75
N LYS A 147 9.06 4.52 6.84
CA LYS A 147 9.46 3.25 7.47
C LYS A 147 9.15 3.19 8.97
N LEU A 148 9.09 4.31 9.68
CA LEU A 148 8.72 4.34 11.10
C LEU A 148 7.26 3.94 11.35
N TYR A 149 6.42 4.01 10.33
CA TYR A 149 5.02 3.54 10.45
C TYR A 149 4.90 2.02 10.47
N ASP A 150 5.91 1.29 10.03
CA ASP A 150 5.96 -0.17 10.07
C ASP A 150 5.83 -0.67 11.51
N ASP A 151 6.67 -0.19 12.42
CA ASP A 151 6.60 -0.51 13.85
C ASP A 151 5.22 -0.18 14.44
N ILE A 152 4.60 0.94 14.03
CA ILE A 152 3.28 1.35 14.51
C ILE A 152 2.19 0.38 14.03
N ILE A 153 2.28 -0.09 12.78
CA ILE A 153 1.35 -1.05 12.20
C ILE A 153 1.48 -2.42 12.90
N ASP A 154 2.70 -2.86 13.17
CA ASP A 154 3.00 -4.09 13.89
C ASP A 154 2.49 -4.05 15.33
N ASP A 155 2.64 -2.92 16.02
CA ASP A 155 2.09 -2.70 17.35
C ASP A 155 0.56 -2.81 17.35
N PHE A 156 -0.13 -2.21 16.35
CA PHE A 156 -1.58 -2.38 16.20
C PHE A 156 -1.97 -3.82 15.92
N PHE A 157 -1.23 -4.54 15.09
CA PHE A 157 -1.49 -5.97 14.84
C PHE A 157 -1.39 -6.78 16.15
N CYS A 158 -0.35 -6.55 16.95
CA CYS A 158 -0.18 -7.21 18.25
C CYS A 158 -1.31 -6.87 19.22
N LEU A 159 -1.75 -5.60 19.25
CA LEU A 159 -2.86 -5.17 20.10
C LEU A 159 -4.16 -5.87 19.70
N ILE A 160 -4.52 -5.82 18.41
CA ILE A 160 -5.72 -6.46 17.87
C ILE A 160 -5.72 -7.96 18.20
N LYS A 161 -4.60 -8.66 17.98
CA LYS A 161 -4.46 -10.07 18.30
C LYS A 161 -4.77 -10.37 19.77
N ASN A 162 -4.25 -9.57 20.70
CA ASN A 162 -4.47 -9.77 22.14
C ASN A 162 -5.93 -9.49 22.53
N ASP A 163 -6.56 -8.48 21.94
CA ASP A 163 -7.98 -8.18 22.15
C ASP A 163 -8.87 -9.34 21.65
N LEU A 164 -8.57 -9.89 20.48
CA LEU A 164 -9.31 -11.04 19.94
C LEU A 164 -9.17 -12.30 20.79
N ILE A 165 -7.98 -12.59 21.33
CA ILE A 165 -7.78 -13.69 22.29
C ILE A 165 -8.67 -13.49 23.52
N SER A 166 -8.77 -12.26 24.04
CA SER A 166 -9.61 -11.94 25.19
C SER A 166 -11.10 -12.13 24.87
N ILE A 167 -11.54 -11.78 23.67
CA ILE A 167 -12.91 -11.97 23.20
C ILE A 167 -13.26 -13.46 23.13
N ILE A 168 -12.38 -14.28 22.53
CA ILE A 168 -12.60 -15.74 22.45
C ILE A 168 -12.69 -16.35 23.85
N HIS A 169 -11.86 -15.91 24.81
CA HIS A 169 -11.93 -16.38 26.20
C HIS A 169 -13.26 -16.05 26.88
N GLN A 170 -13.85 -14.89 26.57
CA GLN A 170 -15.14 -14.47 27.15
C GLN A 170 -16.32 -15.13 26.45
N ASN A 171 -16.23 -15.34 25.14
CA ASN A 171 -17.26 -15.99 24.34
C ASN A 171 -16.61 -16.90 23.27
N PRO A 172 -16.52 -18.22 23.54
CA PRO A 172 -15.94 -19.17 22.59
C PRO A 172 -16.63 -19.22 21.22
N ASP A 173 -17.92 -18.86 21.14
CA ASP A 173 -18.67 -18.84 19.88
C ASP A 173 -18.23 -17.71 18.95
N SER A 174 -17.45 -16.73 19.43
CA SER A 174 -16.87 -15.66 18.62
C SER A 174 -15.61 -16.06 17.86
N GLY A 175 -15.20 -17.33 17.91
CA GLY A 175 -13.93 -17.80 17.36
C GLY A 175 -13.80 -17.55 15.84
N GLU A 176 -14.82 -17.85 15.05
CA GLU A 176 -14.81 -17.64 13.59
C GLU A 176 -14.65 -16.15 13.26
N TYR A 177 -15.46 -15.30 13.89
CA TYR A 177 -15.39 -13.86 13.75
C TYR A 177 -14.00 -13.31 14.12
N ALA A 178 -13.44 -13.77 15.24
CA ALA A 178 -12.12 -13.31 15.69
C ALA A 178 -11.00 -13.69 14.70
N ILE A 179 -11.09 -14.85 14.06
CA ILE A 179 -10.14 -15.28 13.02
C ILE A 179 -10.25 -14.37 11.81
N ASP A 180 -11.44 -14.06 11.33
CA ASP A 180 -11.63 -13.19 10.16
C ASP A 180 -11.09 -11.78 10.42
N VAL A 181 -11.36 -11.22 11.61
CA VAL A 181 -10.81 -9.91 12.02
C VAL A 181 -9.28 -9.94 12.12
N LEU A 182 -8.70 -11.02 12.66
CA LEU A 182 -7.24 -11.19 12.71
C LEU A 182 -6.64 -11.24 11.29
N MET A 183 -7.31 -11.90 10.36
CA MET A 183 -6.87 -11.97 8.97
C MET A 183 -6.95 -10.60 8.28
N ILE A 184 -7.99 -9.80 8.56
CA ILE A 184 -8.09 -8.42 8.07
C ILE A 184 -6.90 -7.59 8.59
N ALA A 185 -6.61 -7.66 9.90
CA ALA A 185 -5.45 -6.99 10.47
C ALA A 185 -4.14 -7.45 9.82
N LYS A 186 -4.00 -8.76 9.53
CA LYS A 186 -2.81 -9.30 8.83
C LYS A 186 -2.68 -8.77 7.38
N TYR A 187 -3.78 -8.52 6.68
CA TYR A 187 -3.72 -7.91 5.37
C TYR A 187 -3.33 -6.43 5.43
N PHE A 188 -3.75 -5.67 6.46
CA PHE A 188 -3.25 -4.31 6.68
C PHE A 188 -1.74 -4.29 6.98
N GLU A 189 -1.24 -5.21 7.81
CA GLU A 189 0.20 -5.35 8.07
C GLU A 189 0.96 -5.65 6.76
N ARG A 190 0.47 -6.56 5.92
CA ARG A 190 1.08 -6.82 4.61
C ARG A 190 1.07 -5.61 3.67
N ILE A 191 0.07 -4.73 3.75
CA ILE A 191 0.08 -3.47 3.00
C ILE A 191 1.22 -2.57 3.54
N GLY A 192 1.44 -2.55 4.85
CA GLY A 192 2.59 -1.90 5.49
C GLY A 192 3.92 -2.43 4.95
N ASP A 193 4.11 -3.76 4.93
CA ASP A 193 5.31 -4.41 4.35
C ASP A 193 5.57 -3.93 2.91
N HIS A 194 4.53 -3.86 2.07
CA HIS A 194 4.68 -3.37 0.70
C HIS A 194 5.03 -1.88 0.65
N ALA A 195 4.52 -1.07 1.58
CA ALA A 195 4.90 0.36 1.66
C ALA A 195 6.34 0.54 2.17
N THR A 196 6.83 -0.32 3.08
CA THR A 196 8.23 -0.40 3.48
C THR A 196 9.13 -0.69 2.27
N ASN A 197 8.77 -1.69 1.46
CA ASN A 197 9.50 -1.99 0.23
C ASN A 197 9.54 -0.78 -0.72
N ILE A 198 8.43 -0.06 -0.89
CA ILE A 198 8.39 1.16 -1.71
C ILE A 198 9.37 2.20 -1.15
N ALA A 199 9.38 2.45 0.16
CA ALA A 199 10.31 3.39 0.80
C ALA A 199 11.78 2.98 0.61
N GLU A 200 12.10 1.70 0.71
CA GLU A 200 13.45 1.17 0.45
C GLU A 200 13.89 1.39 -1.00
N TRP A 201 12.98 1.20 -1.97
CA TRP A 201 13.27 1.49 -3.37
C TRP A 201 13.47 2.99 -3.61
N VAL A 202 12.79 3.86 -2.83
CA VAL A 202 13.05 5.30 -2.84
C VAL A 202 14.47 5.60 -2.33
N GLU A 203 14.85 5.05 -1.18
CA GLU A 203 16.22 5.18 -0.65
C GLU A 203 17.27 4.75 -1.68
N PHE A 204 17.07 3.58 -2.30
CA PHE A 204 17.97 3.10 -3.35
C PHE A 204 18.02 4.05 -4.55
N SER A 205 16.89 4.61 -5.01
CA SER A 205 16.85 5.53 -6.14
C SER A 205 17.71 6.78 -5.91
N ILE A 206 17.80 7.23 -4.64
CA ILE A 206 18.52 8.44 -4.22
C ILE A 206 19.98 8.13 -3.94
N THR A 207 20.26 7.12 -3.10
CA THR A 207 21.59 6.82 -2.58
C THR A 207 22.39 5.86 -3.46
N GLY A 208 21.70 4.96 -4.16
CA GLY A 208 22.28 3.82 -4.88
C GLY A 208 22.66 2.65 -3.97
N MET A 209 22.27 2.69 -2.70
CA MET A 209 22.48 1.62 -1.73
C MET A 209 21.12 1.06 -1.33
N HIS A 210 20.97 -0.27 -1.33
CA HIS A 210 19.86 -0.92 -0.64
C HIS A 210 20.15 -0.86 0.86
N GLY A 211 19.13 -0.51 1.66
CA GLY A 211 19.22 -0.64 3.11
C GLY A 211 19.58 -2.09 3.49
N GLU A 212 20.48 -2.25 4.44
CA GLU A 212 20.78 -3.53 5.09
C GLU A 212 19.62 -3.93 5.99
#